data_be1271e395766745e092b94fcdd84146
#
_entry.id   be1271e395766745e092b94fcdd84146
#
_cell.length_a   1.000
_cell.length_b   1.000
_cell.length_c   1.000
_cell.angle_alpha   90.00
_cell.angle_beta   90.00
_cell.angle_gamma   90.00
#
_symmetry.space_group_name_H-M   'P 1'
#
loop_
_entity.id
_entity.type
_entity.pdbx_description
1 polymer ?
#
loop_
_entity_poly.entity_id
_entity_poly.type
_entity_poly.pdbx_seq_one_letter_code
_entity_poly.pdbx_strand_id
1 'polypeptide(L)'
;CAHCHSAEGSASTSGLFLTYDQKDPLKLGINKTPVAAGIGAGKYKFDVAPGAANESIMTHRMNSTEVGVAMPELGRTTVDQEGVALIRDWINAMSF
;
A
#
# COMPACT_ATOMS: atom_id res chain seq x y z
N CYS A 1 -5.49 -5.89 -4.64
CA CYS A 1 -4.49 -4.82 -4.92
C CYS A 1 -4.20 -4.70 -6.41
N ALA A 2 -3.81 -5.78 -7.06
CA ALA A 2 -3.40 -5.75 -8.48
C ALA A 2 -4.53 -5.36 -9.42
N HIS A 3 -5.78 -5.56 -9.04
CA HIS A 3 -6.92 -5.16 -9.86
C HIS A 3 -6.87 -3.67 -10.22
N CYS A 4 -6.49 -2.83 -9.26
CA CYS A 4 -6.35 -1.40 -9.45
C CYS A 4 -4.88 -1.01 -9.68
N HIS A 5 -3.97 -1.57 -8.92
CA HIS A 5 -2.53 -1.27 -8.96
C HIS A 5 -1.82 -2.12 -10.01
N SER A 6 -2.10 -1.84 -11.27
CA SER A 6 -1.45 -2.45 -12.43
C SER A 6 -1.40 -1.42 -13.54
N ALA A 7 -0.68 -1.72 -14.62
CA ALA A 7 -0.52 -0.77 -15.73
C ALA A 7 -1.84 -0.37 -16.38
N GLU A 8 -2.83 -1.25 -16.34
CA GLU A 8 -4.15 -1.03 -16.95
C GLU A 8 -5.25 -0.78 -15.90
N GLY A 9 -4.91 -0.76 -14.63
CA GLY A 9 -5.87 -0.56 -13.56
C GLY A 9 -6.16 0.91 -13.26
N SER A 10 -7.18 1.15 -12.44
CA SER A 10 -7.63 2.50 -12.09
C SER A 10 -6.60 3.29 -11.26
N ALA A 11 -5.67 2.61 -10.60
CA ALA A 11 -4.60 3.25 -9.84
C ALA A 11 -3.25 3.23 -10.56
N SER A 12 -3.24 3.17 -11.89
CA SER A 12 -2.01 3.13 -12.68
C SER A 12 -1.11 4.35 -12.48
N THR A 13 -1.69 5.50 -12.12
CA THR A 13 -0.93 6.74 -11.89
C THR A 13 -0.18 6.76 -10.55
N SER A 14 -0.45 5.81 -9.66
CA SER A 14 0.18 5.76 -8.34
C SER A 14 1.65 5.37 -8.38
N GLY A 15 2.10 4.75 -9.48
CA GLY A 15 3.45 4.19 -9.56
C GLY A 15 3.60 2.88 -8.80
N LEU A 16 2.54 2.37 -8.19
CA LEU A 16 2.52 1.06 -7.55
C LEU A 16 1.92 0.03 -8.50
N PHE A 17 2.67 -1.03 -8.77
CA PHE A 17 2.22 -2.13 -9.61
C PHE A 17 2.36 -3.41 -8.81
N LEU A 18 1.24 -3.92 -8.32
CA LEU A 18 1.20 -4.97 -7.30
C LEU A 18 0.73 -6.31 -7.88
N THR A 19 1.08 -6.59 -9.12
CA THR A 19 0.82 -7.89 -9.72
C THR A 19 1.71 -8.96 -9.07
N TYR A 20 1.24 -10.19 -9.08
CA TYR A 20 1.92 -11.31 -8.41
C TYR A 20 3.37 -11.49 -8.88
N ASP A 21 3.65 -11.26 -10.15
CA ASP A 21 4.96 -11.44 -10.76
C ASP A 21 5.88 -10.20 -10.66
N GLN A 22 5.41 -9.11 -10.05
CA GLN A 22 6.20 -7.88 -9.92
C GLN A 22 7.39 -8.11 -9.00
N LYS A 23 8.59 -7.79 -9.48
CA LYS A 23 9.84 -7.98 -8.73
C LYS A 23 10.66 -6.71 -8.57
N ASP A 24 10.27 -5.62 -9.22
CA ASP A 24 10.95 -4.34 -9.07
C ASP A 24 10.58 -3.74 -7.71
N PRO A 25 11.55 -3.56 -6.78
CA PRO A 25 11.25 -3.03 -5.45
C PRO A 25 10.55 -1.68 -5.48
N LEU A 26 10.95 -0.80 -6.39
CA LEU A 26 10.34 0.53 -6.47
C LEU A 26 8.88 0.45 -6.90
N LYS A 27 8.55 -0.43 -7.84
CA LYS A 27 7.15 -0.63 -8.27
C LYS A 27 6.30 -1.31 -7.20
N LEU A 28 6.92 -2.06 -6.30
CA LEU A 28 6.25 -2.62 -5.12
C LEU A 28 6.08 -1.59 -4.01
N GLY A 29 6.64 -0.39 -4.17
CA GLY A 29 6.54 0.68 -3.20
C GLY A 29 7.62 0.69 -2.14
N ILE A 30 8.62 -0.19 -2.24
CA ILE A 30 9.69 -0.30 -1.23
C ILE A 30 10.58 0.94 -1.29
N ASN A 31 10.67 1.66 -0.18
CA ASN A 31 11.40 2.93 -0.06
C ASN A 31 10.95 3.99 -1.06
N LYS A 32 9.69 3.91 -1.51
CA LYS A 32 9.14 4.84 -2.50
C LYS A 32 8.27 5.87 -1.81
N THR A 33 8.51 7.16 -2.11
CA THR A 33 7.61 8.23 -1.67
C THR A 33 6.33 8.20 -2.50
N PRO A 34 5.16 8.53 -1.90
CA PRO A 34 3.91 8.46 -2.64
C PRO A 34 3.83 9.51 -3.74
N VAL A 35 3.13 9.15 -4.83
CA VAL A 35 2.97 10.04 -5.99
C VAL A 35 1.63 10.76 -5.96
N ALA A 36 0.56 10.09 -5.58
CA ALA A 36 -0.80 10.63 -5.69
C ALA A 36 -1.66 10.27 -4.48
N ALA A 37 -1.06 10.19 -3.30
CA ALA A 37 -1.77 9.73 -2.11
C ALA A 37 -2.66 10.80 -1.47
N GLY A 38 -2.37 12.09 -1.67
CA GLY A 38 -3.13 13.14 -1.00
C GLY A 38 -3.10 12.95 0.51
N ILE A 39 -4.26 13.02 1.15
CA ILE A 39 -4.38 12.80 2.60
C ILE A 39 -4.12 11.35 3.00
N GLY A 40 -4.14 10.41 2.04
CA GLY A 40 -3.94 9.00 2.31
C GLY A 40 -2.55 8.66 2.85
N ALA A 41 -1.56 9.52 2.60
CA ALA A 41 -0.20 9.30 3.12
C ALA A 41 -0.11 9.49 4.65
N GLY A 42 -1.03 10.26 5.24
CA GLY A 42 -0.94 10.59 6.65
C GLY A 42 0.37 11.32 6.95
N LYS A 43 1.04 10.89 8.01
CA LYS A 43 2.34 11.43 8.41
C LYS A 43 3.53 10.60 7.90
N TYR A 44 3.26 9.57 7.11
CA TYR A 44 4.26 8.60 6.71
C TYR A 44 4.96 9.00 5.42
N LYS A 45 6.21 8.53 5.25
CA LYS A 45 7.10 8.99 4.19
C LYS A 45 7.15 8.04 2.99
N PHE A 46 7.12 6.74 3.23
CA PHE A 46 7.27 5.73 2.17
C PHE A 46 6.03 4.85 2.05
N ASP A 47 5.73 4.42 0.83
CA ASP A 47 4.64 3.46 0.58
C ASP A 47 4.88 2.18 1.38
N VAL A 48 6.10 1.64 1.29
CA VAL A 48 6.54 0.50 2.08
C VAL A 48 7.89 0.83 2.69
N ALA A 49 7.96 0.89 4.03
CA ALA A 49 9.20 1.07 4.77
C ALA A 49 9.69 -0.31 5.22
N PRO A 50 10.78 -0.87 4.62
CA PRO A 50 11.20 -2.23 4.93
C PRO A 50 11.47 -2.45 6.42
N GLY A 51 10.92 -3.53 6.97
CA GLY A 51 11.05 -3.87 8.38
C GLY A 51 10.21 -3.02 9.32
N ALA A 52 9.41 -2.07 8.79
CA ALA A 52 8.65 -1.12 9.60
C ALA A 52 7.22 -0.96 9.07
N ALA A 53 6.41 -2.00 9.22
CA ALA A 53 5.02 -1.99 8.76
C ALA A 53 4.21 -0.83 9.36
N ASN A 54 4.46 -0.49 10.62
CA ASN A 54 3.74 0.60 11.29
C ASN A 54 4.12 1.99 10.76
N GLU A 55 5.16 2.10 9.97
CA GLU A 55 5.60 3.35 9.34
C GLU A 55 5.40 3.31 7.82
N SER A 56 4.67 2.34 7.32
CA SER A 56 4.39 2.19 5.91
C SER A 56 3.01 2.73 5.55
N ILE A 57 2.93 3.54 4.50
CA ILE A 57 1.67 4.10 4.02
C ILE A 57 0.70 2.98 3.61
N MET A 58 1.21 1.93 2.97
CA MET A 58 0.39 0.79 2.55
C MET A 58 -0.38 0.20 3.74
N THR A 59 0.30 -0.09 4.85
CA THR A 59 -0.36 -0.62 6.05
C THR A 59 -1.35 0.39 6.62
N HIS A 60 -0.98 1.66 6.67
CA HIS A 60 -1.84 2.74 7.16
C HIS A 60 -3.16 2.79 6.39
N ARG A 61 -3.09 2.78 5.07
CA ARG A 61 -4.28 2.88 4.22
C ARG A 61 -5.14 1.62 4.29
N MET A 62 -4.53 0.44 4.35
CA MET A 62 -5.28 -0.81 4.49
C MET A 62 -5.99 -0.91 5.84
N ASN A 63 -5.43 -0.31 6.88
CA ASN A 63 -5.97 -0.34 8.25
C ASN A 63 -6.90 0.83 8.55
N SER A 64 -7.51 1.41 7.51
CA SER A 64 -8.41 2.56 7.65
C SER A 64 -9.73 2.29 6.94
N THR A 65 -10.81 2.92 7.44
CA THR A 65 -12.10 2.98 6.76
C THR A 65 -12.44 4.40 6.33
N GLU A 66 -11.54 5.35 6.55
CA GLU A 66 -11.76 6.76 6.23
C GLU A 66 -11.74 7.01 4.73
N VAL A 67 -12.69 7.80 4.25
CA VAL A 67 -12.76 8.19 2.84
C VAL A 67 -11.50 8.99 2.46
N GLY A 68 -10.90 8.62 1.34
CA GLY A 68 -9.64 9.22 0.88
C GLY A 68 -8.39 8.56 1.44
N VAL A 69 -8.53 7.69 2.45
CA VAL A 69 -7.41 6.98 3.08
C VAL A 69 -7.52 5.48 2.85
N ALA A 70 -8.70 4.88 3.04
CA ALA A 70 -8.89 3.43 3.00
C ALA A 70 -8.51 2.82 1.66
N MET A 71 -7.86 1.65 1.71
CA MET A 71 -7.59 0.80 0.54
C MET A 71 -8.07 -0.62 0.83
N PRO A 72 -8.87 -1.23 -0.05
CA PRO A 72 -9.50 -0.66 -1.26
C PRO A 72 -10.44 0.51 -0.96
N GLU A 73 -10.62 1.39 -1.95
CA GLU A 73 -11.44 2.60 -1.78
C GLU A 73 -12.94 2.32 -1.75
N LEU A 74 -13.39 1.36 -2.52
CA LEU A 74 -14.82 1.12 -2.75
C LEU A 74 -15.41 0.11 -1.79
N GLY A 75 -16.63 0.40 -1.32
CA GLY A 75 -17.43 -0.54 -0.57
C GLY A 75 -16.91 -0.91 0.82
N ARG A 76 -15.99 -0.14 1.36
CA ARG A 76 -15.35 -0.46 2.63
C ARG A 76 -16.07 0.17 3.81
N THR A 77 -16.55 -0.69 4.72
CA THR A 77 -17.06 -0.27 6.02
C THR A 77 -16.27 -0.93 7.16
N THR A 78 -15.42 -1.90 6.85
CA THR A 78 -14.60 -2.60 7.84
C THR A 78 -13.19 -2.83 7.27
N VAL A 79 -12.22 -2.99 8.17
CA VAL A 79 -10.84 -3.32 7.80
C VAL A 79 -10.72 -4.83 7.62
N ASP A 80 -10.02 -5.26 6.56
CA ASP A 80 -9.65 -6.66 6.36
C ASP A 80 -8.46 -6.98 7.26
N GLN A 81 -8.72 -7.45 8.46
CA GLN A 81 -7.68 -7.71 9.47
C GLN A 81 -6.69 -8.80 9.02
N GLU A 82 -7.18 -9.80 8.31
CA GLU A 82 -6.29 -10.86 7.80
C GLU A 82 -5.36 -10.33 6.72
N GLY A 83 -5.87 -9.50 5.81
CA GLY A 83 -5.07 -8.87 4.77
C GLY A 83 -4.03 -7.92 5.35
N VAL A 84 -4.42 -7.13 6.35
CA VAL A 84 -3.48 -6.23 7.05
C VAL A 84 -2.37 -7.02 7.72
N ALA A 85 -2.70 -8.11 8.43
CA ALA A 85 -1.71 -8.95 9.09
C ALA A 85 -0.73 -9.56 8.11
N LEU A 86 -1.22 -10.03 6.96
CA LEU A 86 -0.38 -10.60 5.91
C LEU A 86 0.62 -9.58 5.37
N ILE A 87 0.16 -8.37 5.07
CA ILE A 87 1.01 -7.30 4.56
C ILE A 87 2.02 -6.83 5.63
N ARG A 88 1.60 -6.75 6.91
CA ARG A 88 2.52 -6.45 8.00
C ARG A 88 3.65 -7.45 8.09
N ASP A 89 3.33 -8.73 8.03
CA ASP A 89 4.33 -9.78 8.11
C ASP A 89 5.31 -9.70 6.94
N TRP A 90 4.78 -9.44 5.74
CA TRP A 90 5.60 -9.27 4.55
C TRP A 90 6.58 -8.10 4.69
N ILE A 91 6.09 -6.94 5.13
CA ILE A 91 6.91 -5.74 5.28
C ILE A 91 7.95 -5.94 6.38
N ASN A 92 7.54 -6.48 7.54
CA ASN A 92 8.43 -6.67 8.67
C ASN A 92 9.53 -7.70 8.41
N ALA A 93 9.31 -8.60 7.46
CA ALA A 93 10.33 -9.59 7.07
C ALA A 93 11.41 -9.02 6.14
N MET A 94 11.25 -7.80 5.63
CA MET A 94 12.23 -7.18 4.74
C MET A 94 13.45 -6.67 5.50
N SER A 95 14.62 -6.80 4.89
CA SER A 95 15.90 -6.39 5.50
C SER A 95 16.70 -5.44 4.60
N PHE A 96 16.05 -4.72 3.73
CA PHE A 96 16.70 -3.78 2.81
C PHE A 96 17.37 -2.60 3.50
#